data_e9edd349ac3bed193d852b07cf7fd41c
#
_entry.id   e9edd349ac3bed193d852b07cf7fd41c
#
_cell.length_a   1.000
_cell.length_b   1.000
_cell.length_c   1.000
_cell.angle_alpha   90.00
_cell.angle_beta   90.00
_cell.angle_gamma   90.00
#
_symmetry.space_group_name_H-M   'P 1'
#
loop_
_entity.id
_entity.type
_entity.pdbx_description
1 polymer ?
#
loop_
_entity_poly.entity_id
_entity_poly.type
_entity_poly.pdbx_seq_one_letter_code
_entity_poly.pdbx_strand_id
1 'polypeptide(L)'
;MPRTKEFSETEALNQAMDIFWEKGYEGTSLQDLIGTMEISKSSFYEAFGSKHELFVAAIENYIDKEIGAAVAFLDAEPSGR
;
A
#
# COMPACT_ATOMS: atom_id res chain seq x y z
N MET A 1 -18.66 -13.91 -10.12
CA MET A 1 -18.13 -13.69 -10.34
C MET A 1 -17.36 -13.38 -10.49
N PRO A 2 -17.01 -13.39 -10.53
CA PRO A 2 -16.09 -13.12 -10.41
C PRO A 2 -15.50 -12.27 -10.85
N ARG A 3 -15.12 -11.89 -10.66
CA ARG A 3 -14.58 -11.16 -11.04
C ARG A 3 -13.38 -11.20 -11.21
N THR A 4 -13.05 -11.15 -11.78
CA THR A 4 -11.81 -11.27 -12.14
C THR A 4 -11.02 -10.52 -11.27
N LYS A 5 -9.85 -10.42 -11.43
CA LYS A 5 -9.09 -9.84 -10.66
C LYS A 5 -9.22 -8.47 -10.77
N GLU A 6 -9.66 -7.79 -9.86
CA GLU A 6 -9.67 -6.47 -9.88
C GLU A 6 -8.50 -5.90 -9.23
N PHE A 7 -7.99 -4.76 -9.61
CA PHE A 7 -6.85 -4.09 -9.04
C PHE A 7 -7.25 -3.60 -7.64
N SER A 8 -6.55 -4.07 -6.65
CA SER A 8 -6.83 -3.65 -5.29
C SER A 8 -5.78 -2.64 -4.89
N GLU A 9 -6.20 -1.43 -4.63
CA GLU A 9 -5.27 -0.36 -4.26
C GLU A 9 -4.59 -0.68 -2.94
N THR A 10 -5.33 -1.22 -1.98
CA THR A 10 -4.76 -1.55 -0.69
C THR A 10 -3.69 -2.62 -0.81
N GLU A 11 -3.96 -3.65 -1.61
CA GLU A 11 -2.96 -4.67 -1.82
C GLU A 11 -1.73 -4.13 -2.50
N ALA A 12 -1.93 -3.23 -3.47
CA ALA A 12 -0.81 -2.63 -4.16
C ALA A 12 0.03 -1.79 -3.21
N LEU A 13 -0.62 -1.07 -2.31
CA LEU A 13 0.11 -0.26 -1.33
C LEU A 13 0.91 -1.14 -0.38
N ASN A 14 0.34 -2.27 0.00
CA ASN A 14 1.06 -3.20 0.87
C ASN A 14 2.28 -3.77 0.15
N GLN A 15 2.12 -4.14 -1.10
CA GLN A 15 3.22 -4.67 -1.88
C GLN A 15 4.32 -3.62 -2.07
N ALA A 16 3.90 -2.38 -2.33
CA ALA A 16 4.85 -1.30 -2.51
C ALA A 16 5.64 -1.08 -1.23
N MET A 17 4.97 -1.13 -0.10
CA MET A 17 5.63 -0.92 1.18
C MET A 17 6.69 -1.99 1.39
N ASP A 18 6.37 -3.25 1.06
CA ASP A 18 7.33 -4.33 1.20
C ASP A 18 8.58 -4.08 0.37
N ILE A 19 8.40 -3.61 -0.86
CA ILE A 19 9.53 -3.34 -1.73
C ILE A 19 10.36 -2.19 -1.19
N PHE A 20 9.69 -1.12 -0.72
CA PHE A 20 10.41 0.02 -0.19
C PHE A 20 11.18 -0.37 1.07
N TRP A 21 10.62 -1.28 1.87
CA TRP A 21 11.31 -1.76 3.04
C TRP A 21 12.56 -2.52 2.65
N GLU A 22 12.43 -3.33 1.63
CA GLU A 22 13.52 -4.18 1.21
C GLU A 22 14.62 -3.43 0.47
N LYS A 23 14.23 -2.56 -0.45
CA LYS A 23 15.18 -1.88 -1.31
C LYS A 23 15.42 -0.42 -0.98
N GLY A 24 14.57 0.17 -0.19
CA GLY A 24 14.64 1.58 0.07
C GLY A 24 14.02 2.38 -1.05
N TYR A 25 13.71 3.63 -0.77
CA TYR A 25 13.06 4.47 -1.77
C TYR A 25 13.93 4.63 -3.01
N GLU A 26 15.19 4.94 -2.79
CA GLU A 26 16.09 5.16 -3.91
C GLU A 26 16.36 3.87 -4.66
N GLY A 27 16.38 2.76 -3.97
CA GLY A 27 16.67 1.49 -4.61
C GLY A 27 15.49 0.84 -5.30
N THR A 28 14.30 1.41 -5.15
CA THR A 28 13.12 0.86 -5.76
C THR A 28 12.84 1.58 -7.06
N SER A 29 12.79 0.86 -8.17
CA SER A 29 12.52 1.48 -9.45
C SER A 29 11.05 1.36 -9.79
N LEU A 30 10.60 2.17 -10.72
CA LEU A 30 9.22 2.10 -11.19
C LEU A 30 8.96 0.72 -11.78
N GLN A 31 9.94 0.16 -12.47
CA GLN A 31 9.80 -1.17 -13.04
C GLN A 31 9.57 -2.22 -11.96
N ASP A 32 10.28 -2.08 -10.85
CA ASP A 32 10.09 -3.00 -9.74
C ASP A 32 8.66 -2.93 -9.24
N LEU A 33 8.15 -1.74 -9.11
CA LEU A 33 6.81 -1.55 -8.58
C LEU A 33 5.74 -2.10 -9.51
N ILE A 34 5.76 -1.69 -10.77
CA ILE A 34 4.72 -2.15 -11.68
C ILE A 34 4.83 -3.65 -11.93
N GLY A 35 6.05 -4.19 -11.89
CA GLY A 35 6.23 -5.62 -12.05
C GLY A 35 5.62 -6.39 -10.90
N THR A 36 5.84 -5.91 -9.68
CA THR A 36 5.30 -6.59 -8.52
C THR A 36 3.79 -6.46 -8.46
N MET A 37 3.27 -5.29 -8.78
CA MET A 37 1.85 -5.07 -8.74
C MET A 37 1.15 -5.70 -9.93
N GLU A 38 1.91 -6.04 -10.97
CA GLU A 38 1.34 -6.63 -12.16
C GLU A 38 0.32 -5.72 -12.83
N ILE A 39 0.68 -4.46 -12.95
CA ILE A 39 -0.18 -3.51 -13.62
C ILE A 39 0.64 -2.81 -14.68
N SER A 40 -0.04 -2.13 -15.59
CA SER A 40 0.67 -1.42 -16.64
C SER A 40 1.15 -0.10 -16.09
N LYS A 41 2.06 0.53 -16.82
CA LYS A 41 2.57 1.81 -16.42
C LYS A 41 1.44 2.84 -16.41
N SER A 42 0.54 2.76 -17.39
CA SER A 42 -0.60 3.65 -17.44
C SER A 42 -1.45 3.52 -16.19
N SER A 43 -1.74 2.28 -15.80
CA SER A 43 -2.55 2.05 -14.62
C SER A 43 -1.86 2.59 -13.39
N PHE A 44 -0.54 2.43 -13.33
CA PHE A 44 0.22 2.93 -12.21
C PHE A 44 0.05 4.43 -12.06
N TYR A 45 0.26 5.17 -13.16
CA TYR A 45 0.16 6.62 -13.10
C TYR A 45 -1.26 7.07 -12.83
N GLU A 46 -2.22 6.33 -13.35
CA GLU A 46 -3.59 6.68 -13.12
C GLU A 46 -4.00 6.49 -11.67
N ALA A 47 -3.52 5.40 -11.07
CA ALA A 47 -3.89 5.09 -9.70
C ALA A 47 -3.10 5.89 -8.67
N PHE A 48 -1.83 6.10 -8.90
CA PHE A 48 -0.96 6.69 -7.89
C PHE A 48 -0.32 8.01 -8.26
N GLY A 49 -0.06 8.25 -9.51
CA GLY A 49 0.50 9.52 -9.94
C GLY A 49 1.99 9.49 -10.16
N SER A 50 2.74 9.02 -9.20
CA SER A 50 4.19 8.97 -9.33
C SER A 50 4.74 8.05 -8.26
N LYS A 51 6.03 7.73 -8.38
CA LYS A 51 6.69 6.90 -7.39
C LYS A 51 6.63 7.55 -6.02
N HIS A 52 6.86 8.86 -6.00
CA HIS A 52 6.85 9.59 -4.74
C HIS A 52 5.46 9.55 -4.11
N GLU A 53 4.43 9.77 -4.92
CA GLU A 53 3.08 9.76 -4.41
C GLU A 53 2.69 8.37 -3.93
N LEU A 54 3.16 7.35 -4.64
CA LEU A 54 2.93 5.99 -4.20
C LEU A 54 3.62 5.74 -2.86
N PHE A 55 4.83 6.24 -2.72
CA PHE A 55 5.58 6.08 -1.49
C PHE A 55 4.82 6.69 -0.31
N VAL A 56 4.35 7.91 -0.49
CA VAL A 56 3.59 8.60 0.55
C VAL A 56 2.31 7.83 0.87
N ALA A 57 1.61 7.39 -0.16
CA ALA A 57 0.38 6.64 0.04
C ALA A 57 0.64 5.33 0.76
N ALA A 58 1.74 4.66 0.42
CA ALA A 58 2.08 3.40 1.06
C ALA A 58 2.39 3.61 2.53
N ILE A 59 3.10 4.68 2.84
CA ILE A 59 3.41 4.99 4.23
C ILE A 59 2.13 5.31 4.99
N GLU A 60 1.25 6.08 4.39
CA GLU A 60 0.00 6.43 5.04
C GLU A 60 -0.84 5.18 5.28
N ASN A 61 -0.85 4.29 4.32
CA ASN A 61 -1.58 3.04 4.46
C ASN A 61 -0.99 2.20 5.60
N TYR A 62 0.32 2.17 5.68
CA TYR A 62 0.99 1.42 6.72
C TYR A 62 0.67 1.98 8.10
N ILE A 63 0.74 3.30 8.23
CA ILE A 63 0.45 3.96 9.49
C ILE A 63 -0.99 3.73 9.87
N ASP A 64 -1.90 3.85 8.93
CA ASP A 64 -3.31 3.63 9.20
C ASP A 64 -3.55 2.23 9.70
N LYS A 65 -2.89 1.24 9.11
CA LYS A 65 -3.06 -0.13 9.55
C LYS A 65 -2.55 -0.32 10.96
N GLU A 66 -1.38 0.25 11.24
CA GLU A 66 -0.79 0.08 12.56
C GLU A 66 -1.59 0.82 13.61
N ILE A 67 -1.99 2.05 13.31
CA ILE A 67 -2.76 2.83 14.25
C ILE A 67 -4.17 2.26 14.38
N GLY A 68 -4.73 1.82 13.27
CA GLY A 68 -6.04 1.21 13.29
C GLY A 68 -6.06 -0.01 14.18
N ALA A 69 -5.02 -0.83 14.08
CA ALA A 69 -4.94 -2.02 14.89
C ALA A 69 -4.82 -1.65 16.36
N ALA A 70 -4.01 -0.63 16.65
CA ALA A 70 -3.84 -0.20 18.03
C ALA A 70 -5.13 0.38 18.60
N VAL A 71 -5.82 1.18 17.78
CA VAL A 71 -7.07 1.78 18.22
C VAL A 71 -8.12 0.70 18.43
N ALA A 72 -8.17 -0.26 17.53
CA ALA A 72 -9.13 -1.34 17.68
C ALA A 72 -8.86 -2.13 18.93
N PHE A 73 -7.58 -2.33 19.24
CA PHE A 73 -7.22 -3.05 20.43
C PHE A 73 -7.66 -2.27 21.68
N LEU A 74 -7.44 -0.96 21.66
CA LEU A 74 -7.84 -0.14 22.79
C LEU A 74 -9.35 -0.07 22.91
N ASP A 75 -10.01 0.01 21.77
CA ASP A 75 -11.47 0.04 21.80
C ASP A 75 -12.05 -1.22 22.36
N ALA A 76 -11.34 -2.30 22.22
CA ALA A 76 -11.84 -3.56 22.71
C ALA A 76 -11.77 -3.64 24.22
N GLU A 77 -11.10 -2.70 24.84
CA GLU A 77 -11.02 -2.69 26.28
C GLU A 77 -12.37 -2.50 26.85
N PRO A 78 -12.77 -3.34 27.73
CA PRO A 78 -14.09 -3.23 28.29
C PRO A 78 -14.27 -1.97 29.06
N SER A 79 -13.30 -1.52 29.65
CA SER A 79 -13.49 -0.43 30.47
C SER A 79 -13.83 0.69 29.67
N GLY A 80 -13.57 0.53 28.64
CA GLY A 80 -13.83 1.58 27.90
C GLY A 80 -15.00 2.22 28.23
N ARG A 81 -15.27 2.10 28.63
CA ARG A 81 -15.99 2.75 28.66
C ARG A 81 -16.42 2.86 29.11
#